data_950bbb605d89965399f21b4eda972fb6
#
_entry.id   950bbb605d89965399f21b4eda972fb6
#
_cell.length_a   1.000
_cell.length_b   1.000
_cell.length_c   1.000
_cell.angle_alpha   90.00
_cell.angle_beta   90.00
_cell.angle_gamma   90.00
#
_symmetry.space_group_name_H-M   'P 1'
#
loop_
_entity.id
_entity.type
_entity.pdbx_description
1 polymer ?
#
loop_
_entity_poly.entity_id
_entity_poly.type
_entity_poly.pdbx_seq_one_letter_code
_entity_poly.pdbx_strand_id
1 'polypeptide(L)'
;MLFRSDPDLGGQDYEEFKKEFTQKIIEVFARYAPNMTSKNIIATHTYTAREYAQEMINMRNGDIFMGTFSAEQVMYNHFGYRSPIPNLYMAGSAAHPGGAISGGAGYISAGLIAQDLGVKPWWKPWNAKEDLAKLA
;
A
#
# COMPACT_ATOMS: atom_id res chain seq x y z
N MET A 1 -1.22 -14.16 -4.89
CA MET A 1 -1.81 -15.21 -4.02
C MET A 1 -2.51 -14.49 -2.88
N LEU A 2 -3.83 -14.41 -2.93
CA LEU A 2 -4.62 -13.80 -1.86
C LEU A 2 -4.64 -14.79 -0.70
N PHE A 3 -4.07 -14.41 0.43
CA PHE A 3 -4.24 -15.14 1.67
C PHE A 3 -5.69 -14.99 2.12
N ARG A 4 -6.42 -16.08 2.09
CA ARG A 4 -7.75 -16.13 2.67
C ARG A 4 -7.63 -16.09 4.18
N SER A 5 -8.61 -15.48 4.81
CA SER A 5 -8.73 -15.39 6.26
C SER A 5 -9.00 -16.75 6.93
N ASP A 6 -8.79 -16.84 8.21
CA ASP A 6 -8.90 -18.00 9.11
C ASP A 6 -9.79 -19.21 8.75
N PRO A 7 -10.95 -19.10 8.09
CA PRO A 7 -11.80 -20.25 7.80
C PRO A 7 -11.16 -21.28 6.86
N ASP A 8 -10.13 -20.90 6.13
CA ASP A 8 -9.54 -21.72 5.06
C ASP A 8 -8.29 -22.52 5.51
N LEU A 9 -7.90 -22.42 6.77
CA LEU A 9 -6.71 -23.13 7.30
C LEU A 9 -6.96 -24.61 7.61
N GLY A 10 -8.17 -25.13 7.34
CA GLY A 10 -8.48 -26.56 7.54
C GLY A 10 -8.32 -27.05 8.98
N GLY A 11 -8.45 -26.17 9.97
CA GLY A 11 -8.28 -26.49 11.39
C GLY A 11 -6.84 -26.40 11.90
N GLN A 12 -5.88 -25.99 11.06
CA GLN A 12 -4.52 -25.70 11.51
C GLN A 12 -4.50 -24.45 12.40
N ASP A 13 -3.68 -24.49 13.44
CA ASP A 13 -3.44 -23.31 14.28
C ASP A 13 -2.80 -22.19 13.48
N TYR A 14 -3.29 -20.98 13.68
CA TYR A 14 -2.85 -19.81 12.92
C TYR A 14 -1.37 -19.49 13.14
N GLU A 15 -0.88 -19.60 14.36
CA GLU A 15 0.52 -19.29 14.68
C GLU A 15 1.46 -20.36 14.10
N GLU A 16 1.03 -21.62 14.09
CA GLU A 16 1.75 -22.70 13.43
C GLU A 16 1.83 -22.46 11.92
N PHE A 17 0.71 -22.16 11.28
CA PHE A 17 0.66 -21.80 9.86
C PHE A 17 1.59 -20.63 9.54
N LYS A 18 1.53 -19.55 10.33
CA LYS A 18 2.38 -18.35 10.15
C LYS A 18 3.87 -18.72 10.23
N LYS A 19 4.24 -19.55 11.17
CA LYS A 19 5.62 -20.03 11.36
C LYS A 19 6.10 -20.86 10.18
N GLU A 20 5.31 -21.84 9.77
CA GLU A 20 5.63 -22.70 8.61
C GLU A 20 5.73 -21.89 7.31
N PHE A 21 4.81 -20.95 7.12
CA PHE A 21 4.80 -20.10 5.94
C PHE A 21 6.01 -19.17 5.91
N THR A 22 6.40 -18.58 7.04
CA THR A 22 7.61 -17.77 7.16
C THR A 22 8.84 -18.58 6.80
N GLN A 23 8.96 -19.79 7.31
CA GLN A 23 10.07 -20.69 6.99
C GLN A 23 10.10 -21.00 5.48
N LYS A 24 8.95 -21.27 4.89
CA LYS A 24 8.84 -21.53 3.45
C LYS A 24 9.29 -20.35 2.59
N ILE A 25 8.93 -19.13 2.97
CA ILE A 25 9.40 -17.92 2.28
C ILE A 25 10.92 -17.82 2.34
N ILE A 26 11.52 -18.04 3.51
CA ILE A 26 12.97 -18.00 3.70
C ILE A 26 13.68 -19.04 2.82
N GLU A 27 13.15 -20.27 2.77
CA GLU A 27 13.68 -21.34 1.93
C GLU A 27 13.64 -21.01 0.44
N VAL A 28 12.52 -20.44 -0.02
CA VAL A 28 12.39 -19.98 -1.41
C VAL A 28 13.36 -18.84 -1.69
N PHE A 29 13.46 -17.87 -0.79
CA PHE A 29 14.37 -16.74 -0.95
C PHE A 29 15.85 -17.17 -1.00
N ALA A 30 16.23 -18.16 -0.18
CA ALA A 30 17.59 -18.70 -0.14
C ALA A 30 18.03 -19.34 -1.47
N ARG A 31 17.10 -19.74 -2.34
CA ARG A 31 17.44 -20.24 -3.70
C ARG A 31 18.02 -19.14 -4.60
N TYR A 32 17.60 -17.89 -4.37
CA TYR A 32 18.06 -16.71 -5.14
C TYR A 32 19.16 -15.94 -4.42
N ALA A 33 19.23 -16.09 -3.11
CA ALA A 33 20.23 -15.47 -2.25
C ALA A 33 20.87 -16.54 -1.34
N PRO A 34 21.85 -17.33 -1.82
CA PRO A 34 22.41 -18.48 -1.08
C PRO A 34 23.07 -18.14 0.26
N ASN A 35 23.38 -16.86 0.50
CA ASN A 35 23.87 -16.36 1.78
C ASN A 35 22.76 -16.15 2.84
N MET A 36 21.48 -16.25 2.47
CA MET A 36 20.35 -16.17 3.41
C MET A 36 20.15 -17.50 4.14
N THR A 37 21.04 -17.74 5.07
CA THR A 37 21.01 -18.91 5.95
C THR A 37 20.64 -18.50 7.37
N SER A 38 20.26 -19.45 8.19
CA SER A 38 19.98 -19.22 9.61
C SER A 38 21.10 -18.53 10.38
N LYS A 39 22.34 -18.62 9.91
CA LYS A 39 23.51 -17.93 10.49
C LYS A 39 23.50 -16.42 10.20
N ASN A 40 22.91 -16.02 9.08
CA ASN A 40 22.92 -14.64 8.62
C ASN A 40 21.58 -13.93 8.91
N ILE A 41 20.55 -14.67 9.32
CA ILE A 41 19.25 -14.11 9.70
C ILE A 41 19.26 -13.85 11.20
N ILE A 42 19.25 -12.59 11.59
CA ILE A 42 19.25 -12.17 13.00
C ILE A 42 17.85 -12.32 13.60
N ALA A 43 16.83 -11.90 12.86
CA ALA A 43 15.45 -11.98 13.27
C ALA A 43 14.51 -11.98 12.05
N THR A 44 13.32 -12.51 12.23
CA THR A 44 12.24 -12.45 11.25
C THR A 44 11.00 -11.88 11.90
N HIS A 45 10.29 -11.04 11.17
CA HIS A 45 8.98 -10.56 11.56
C HIS A 45 8.03 -10.73 10.39
N THR A 46 6.92 -11.41 10.60
CA THR A 46 5.94 -11.71 9.56
C THR A 46 4.61 -11.08 9.91
N TYR A 47 4.15 -10.19 9.05
CA TYR A 47 2.80 -9.67 9.09
C TYR A 47 1.94 -10.40 8.07
N THR A 48 0.80 -10.86 8.52
CA THR A 48 -0.21 -11.45 7.65
C THR A 48 -1.35 -10.46 7.41
N ALA A 49 -2.25 -10.80 6.49
CA ALA A 49 -3.45 -10.00 6.23
C ALA A 49 -4.33 -9.81 7.47
N ARG A 50 -4.37 -10.81 8.36
CA ARG A 50 -5.10 -10.74 9.62
C ARG A 50 -4.55 -9.68 10.56
N GLU A 51 -3.24 -9.66 10.76
CA GLU A 51 -2.58 -8.70 11.63
C GLU A 51 -2.68 -7.27 11.08
N TYR A 52 -2.52 -7.10 9.77
CA TYR A 52 -2.76 -5.80 9.13
C TYR A 52 -4.19 -5.31 9.37
N ALA A 53 -5.19 -6.18 9.24
CA ALA A 53 -6.58 -5.82 9.48
C ALA A 53 -6.87 -5.48 10.96
N GLN A 54 -6.13 -6.07 11.89
CA GLN A 54 -6.26 -5.81 13.32
C GLN A 54 -5.59 -4.49 13.74
N GLU A 55 -4.40 -4.21 13.23
CA GLU A 55 -3.63 -3.03 13.59
C GLU A 55 -4.04 -1.79 12.80
N MET A 56 -4.47 -1.96 11.56
CA MET A 56 -4.86 -0.88 10.66
C MET A 56 -6.31 -1.06 10.24
N ILE A 57 -7.23 -0.47 11.00
CA ILE A 57 -8.69 -0.62 10.81
C ILE A 57 -9.20 -0.27 9.41
N ASN A 58 -8.47 0.54 8.67
CA ASN A 58 -8.76 0.90 7.29
C ASN A 58 -8.26 -0.14 6.27
N MET A 59 -7.37 -1.04 6.65
CA MET A 59 -6.89 -2.13 5.80
C MET A 59 -7.71 -3.41 6.02
N ARG A 60 -9.00 -3.33 5.69
CA ARG A 60 -9.89 -4.48 5.83
C ARG A 60 -9.37 -5.67 5.04
N ASN A 61 -9.32 -6.85 5.67
CA ASN A 61 -8.72 -8.07 5.12
C ASN A 61 -7.23 -7.94 4.73
N GLY A 62 -6.52 -6.96 5.28
CA GLY A 62 -5.12 -6.71 4.97
C GLY A 62 -4.88 -6.16 3.56
N ASP A 63 -5.90 -5.61 2.92
CA ASP A 63 -5.78 -5.04 1.58
C ASP A 63 -5.15 -3.64 1.63
N ILE A 64 -3.94 -3.54 1.07
CA ILE A 64 -3.19 -2.28 0.99
C ILE A 64 -3.82 -1.25 0.04
N PHE A 65 -4.69 -1.67 -0.86
CA PHE A 65 -5.42 -0.80 -1.78
C PHE A 65 -6.81 -0.40 -1.25
N MET A 66 -7.24 -1.00 -0.14
CA MET A 66 -8.50 -0.70 0.56
C MET A 66 -9.76 -0.87 -0.30
N GLY A 67 -9.68 -1.68 -1.36
CA GLY A 67 -10.82 -1.95 -2.22
C GLY A 67 -10.46 -2.60 -3.54
N THR A 68 -11.47 -2.82 -4.36
CA THR A 68 -11.30 -3.47 -5.66
C THR A 68 -10.68 -2.52 -6.67
N PHE A 69 -9.66 -2.98 -7.35
CA PHE A 69 -9.09 -2.30 -8.53
C PHE A 69 -9.93 -2.63 -9.77
N SER A 70 -11.14 -2.10 -9.80
CA SER A 70 -12.04 -2.26 -10.95
C SER A 70 -11.94 -1.07 -11.90
N ALA A 71 -12.31 -1.27 -13.16
CA ALA A 71 -12.29 -0.20 -14.16
C ALA A 71 -13.18 0.99 -13.81
N GLU A 72 -14.20 0.76 -12.97
CA GLU A 72 -15.13 1.79 -12.50
C GLU A 72 -14.55 2.65 -11.37
N GLN A 73 -13.45 2.23 -10.75
CA GLN A 73 -12.87 2.88 -9.56
C GLN A 73 -11.45 3.37 -9.75
N VAL A 74 -10.79 3.06 -10.87
CA VAL A 74 -9.38 3.40 -11.10
C VAL A 74 -9.20 4.33 -12.29
N MET A 75 -8.02 4.89 -12.41
CA MET A 75 -7.60 5.78 -13.49
C MET A 75 -8.55 6.98 -13.63
N TYR A 76 -9.24 7.08 -14.75
CA TYR A 76 -10.13 8.21 -15.07
C TYR A 76 -11.46 8.18 -14.31
N ASN A 77 -11.83 7.04 -13.75
CA ASN A 77 -13.09 6.83 -13.04
C ASN A 77 -12.91 6.87 -11.51
N HIS A 78 -11.71 7.19 -11.02
CA HIS A 78 -11.48 7.27 -9.58
C HIS A 78 -12.30 8.38 -8.92
N PHE A 79 -12.66 8.18 -7.67
CA PHE A 79 -13.24 9.24 -6.85
C PHE A 79 -12.26 10.40 -6.68
N GLY A 80 -12.77 11.60 -6.69
CA GLY A 80 -11.97 12.80 -6.43
C GLY A 80 -11.42 12.83 -5.00
N TYR A 81 -10.54 13.75 -4.75
CA TYR A 81 -9.90 13.92 -3.44
C TYR A 81 -10.72 14.75 -2.46
N ARG A 82 -11.71 15.52 -2.96
CA ARG A 82 -12.65 16.26 -2.13
C ARG A 82 -13.80 15.36 -1.73
N SER A 83 -14.05 15.24 -0.42
CA SER A 83 -15.20 14.50 0.06
C SER A 83 -16.46 15.36 0.01
N PRO A 84 -17.67 14.77 0.12
CA PRO A 84 -18.91 15.52 0.30
C PRO A 84 -18.97 16.34 1.61
N ILE A 85 -18.11 16.04 2.57
CA ILE A 85 -18.01 16.76 3.84
C ILE A 85 -17.10 17.96 3.64
N PRO A 86 -17.55 19.19 3.94
CA PRO A 86 -16.72 20.38 3.81
C PRO A 86 -15.40 20.27 4.58
N ASN A 87 -14.30 20.69 3.95
CA ASN A 87 -12.94 20.67 4.50
C ASN A 87 -12.37 19.27 4.83
N LEU A 88 -13.02 18.19 4.38
CA LEU A 88 -12.51 16.83 4.49
C LEU A 88 -12.01 16.35 3.13
N TYR A 89 -10.74 15.99 3.07
CA TYR A 89 -10.09 15.55 1.84
C TYR A 89 -9.62 14.09 1.97
N MET A 90 -9.64 13.41 0.84
CA MET A 90 -9.14 12.04 0.73
C MET A 90 -7.66 12.02 0.37
N ALA A 91 -6.91 11.17 1.04
CA ALA A 91 -5.50 10.91 0.75
C ALA A 91 -5.14 9.48 1.14
N GLY A 92 -3.96 9.02 0.76
CA GLY A 92 -3.51 7.66 1.10
C GLY A 92 -3.98 6.60 0.12
N SER A 93 -3.95 5.33 0.55
CA SER A 93 -4.10 4.15 -0.32
C SER A 93 -5.48 4.02 -0.97
N ALA A 94 -6.51 4.59 -0.36
CA ALA A 94 -7.88 4.55 -0.90
C ALA A 94 -8.13 5.55 -2.02
N ALA A 95 -7.20 6.49 -2.26
CA ALA A 95 -7.31 7.50 -3.31
C ALA A 95 -6.33 7.19 -4.46
N HIS A 96 -6.67 7.58 -5.68
CA HIS A 96 -5.75 7.45 -6.83
C HIS A 96 -4.43 8.19 -6.53
N PRO A 97 -3.25 7.69 -6.90
CA PRO A 97 -2.97 6.48 -7.68
C PRO A 97 -2.92 5.17 -6.87
N GLY A 98 -3.46 5.16 -5.67
CA GLY A 98 -3.55 3.95 -4.86
C GLY A 98 -2.41 3.79 -3.85
N GLY A 99 -2.41 2.64 -3.17
CA GLY A 99 -1.39 2.28 -2.21
C GLY A 99 -0.08 1.94 -2.90
N ALA A 100 0.94 2.67 -2.57
CA ALA A 100 2.35 2.40 -2.88
C ALA A 100 3.22 3.40 -2.11
N ILE A 101 4.52 3.20 -2.11
CA ILE A 101 5.48 4.10 -1.46
C ILE A 101 5.74 5.35 -2.34
N SER A 102 4.70 5.85 -3.01
CA SER A 102 4.84 6.98 -3.94
C SER A 102 4.45 8.33 -3.34
N GLY A 103 3.63 8.33 -2.29
CA GLY A 103 3.05 9.55 -1.74
C GLY A 103 2.11 10.30 -2.70
N GLY A 104 1.78 9.71 -3.86
CA GLY A 104 1.07 10.38 -4.94
C GLY A 104 -0.27 10.95 -4.55
N ALA A 105 -1.10 10.17 -3.85
CA ALA A 105 -2.42 10.63 -3.41
C ALA A 105 -2.32 11.81 -2.41
N GLY A 106 -1.35 11.75 -1.49
CA GLY A 106 -1.07 12.85 -0.55
C GLY A 106 -0.62 14.12 -1.25
N TYR A 107 0.27 13.99 -2.23
CA TYR A 107 0.75 15.12 -3.03
C TYR A 107 -0.37 15.81 -3.79
N ILE A 108 -1.23 15.05 -4.47
CA ILE A 108 -2.35 15.60 -5.23
C ILE A 108 -3.36 16.25 -4.29
N SER A 109 -3.71 15.59 -3.19
CA SER A 109 -4.64 16.12 -2.19
C SER A 109 -4.12 17.43 -1.58
N ALA A 110 -2.83 17.49 -1.22
CA ALA A 110 -2.22 18.70 -0.69
C ALA A 110 -2.29 19.89 -1.68
N GLY A 111 -2.10 19.62 -2.97
CA GLY A 111 -2.26 20.63 -4.02
C GLY A 111 -3.69 21.19 -4.11
N LEU A 112 -4.68 20.31 -4.01
CA LEU A 112 -6.09 20.71 -4.01
C LEU A 112 -6.48 21.49 -2.74
N ILE A 113 -5.99 21.08 -1.58
CA ILE A 113 -6.20 21.80 -0.31
C ILE A 113 -5.62 23.22 -0.42
N ALA A 114 -4.40 23.36 -0.92
CA ALA A 114 -3.77 24.65 -1.10
C ALA A 114 -4.57 25.56 -2.04
N GLN A 115 -5.10 24.98 -3.13
CA GLN A 115 -5.97 25.69 -4.07
C GLN A 115 -7.25 26.19 -3.41
N ASP A 116 -7.93 25.33 -2.65
CA ASP A 116 -9.20 25.64 -2.00
C ASP A 116 -9.04 26.68 -0.87
N LEU A 117 -7.92 26.66 -0.19
CA LEU A 117 -7.57 27.65 0.83
C LEU A 117 -6.95 28.94 0.27
N GLY A 118 -6.72 29.04 -1.03
CA GLY A 118 -6.05 30.19 -1.65
C GLY A 118 -4.59 30.35 -1.22
N VAL A 119 -3.96 29.26 -0.76
CA VAL A 119 -2.57 29.27 -0.30
C VAL A 119 -1.65 28.87 -1.44
N LYS A 120 -0.58 29.66 -1.67
CA LYS A 120 0.43 29.29 -2.64
C LYS A 120 1.34 28.21 -2.06
N PRO A 121 1.43 27.02 -2.69
CA PRO A 121 2.35 25.97 -2.24
C PRO A 121 3.80 26.46 -2.31
N TRP A 122 4.63 26.03 -1.36
CA TRP A 122 6.07 26.29 -1.37
C TRP A 122 6.83 25.37 -2.34
N TRP A 123 6.23 24.26 -2.75
CA TRP A 123 6.79 23.33 -3.74
C TRP A 123 6.40 23.72 -5.16
N LYS A 124 7.26 23.39 -6.11
CA LYS A 124 6.91 23.43 -7.53
C LYS A 124 6.25 22.13 -7.93
N PRO A 125 5.13 22.14 -8.67
CA PRO A 125 4.62 20.94 -9.31
C PRO A 125 5.70 20.32 -10.20
N TRP A 126 5.85 19.00 -10.12
CA TRP A 126 6.77 18.29 -10.99
C TRP A 126 6.26 18.35 -12.44
N ASN A 127 7.15 18.70 -13.38
CA ASN A 127 6.84 18.73 -14.79
C ASN A 127 7.67 17.68 -15.53
N ALA A 128 7.07 16.52 -15.79
CA ALA A 128 7.73 15.41 -16.45
C ALA A 128 8.32 15.80 -17.83
N LYS A 129 7.66 16.69 -18.58
CA LYS A 129 8.14 17.13 -19.90
C LYS A 129 9.44 17.94 -19.81
N GLU A 130 9.51 18.84 -18.82
CA GLU A 130 10.71 19.64 -18.60
C GLU A 130 11.89 18.78 -18.14
N ASP A 131 11.64 17.79 -17.29
CA ASP A 131 12.70 16.94 -16.76
C ASP A 131 13.17 15.89 -17.78
N LEU A 132 12.28 15.34 -18.60
CA LEU A 132 12.65 14.50 -19.72
C LEU A 132 13.46 15.25 -20.79
N ALA A 133 13.13 16.51 -21.04
CA ALA A 133 13.89 17.33 -21.99
C ALA A 133 15.33 17.63 -21.53
N LYS A 134 15.63 17.53 -20.22
CA LYS A 134 17.00 17.68 -19.69
C LYS A 134 17.85 16.41 -19.85
N LEU A 135 17.22 15.27 -20.15
CA LEU A 135 17.89 13.97 -20.32
C LEU A 135 18.18 13.64 -21.81
N ALA A 136 17.63 14.41 -22.72
CA ALA A 136 17.87 14.30 -24.17
C ALA A 136 19.02 15.23 -24.61
#